data_f1c5bb6cbad1a09b55930dde1bb51495
#
_entry.id   f1c5bb6cbad1a09b55930dde1bb51495
#
_cell.length_a   1.000
_cell.length_b   1.000
_cell.length_c   1.000
_cell.angle_alpha   90.00
_cell.angle_beta   90.00
_cell.angle_gamma   90.00
#
_symmetry.space_group_name_H-M   'P 1'
#
loop_
_entity.id
_entity.type
_entity.pdbx_description
1 polymer ?
#
loop_
_entity_poly.entity_id
_entity_poly.type
_entity_poly.pdbx_seq_one_letter_code
_entity_poly.pdbx_strand_id
1 'polypeptide(L)'
;MIIYYVKEGQSLVDLCHEIWLENTEYLRDYHHQNCSLSERFDDDLTPGMKLYIPSSPEILELNKKIRDHNQSFYDFPAKGKFPFDFKLWEGTYQITQTVYSDDIILAKYENKGRLDFEGIKNEYYHFLFSAFDFRKNENTSDSKVDTLAKMCIEIIYPIRYSIDSEGKLMDIVLTKKTEDIVSELDSINNFFPDQYSSDYIEKMKGGIENPEILSQKFRNTLFSFFMFGKFYRTPLGNWTNSNVYYDFCPWIFDILPIRFEFQNTLLPKDTLDDERVRIRQKGTSSDHRSQEDLRMTDTKLNDQAEMTEKSIDCEHFAEYIFNRENWSLYKIEARFECFGYENTEREDFLLERI
;
A
#
# COMPACT_ATOMS: atom_id res chain seq x y z
N MET A 1 -32.34 18.90 8.94
CA MET A 1 -33.33 17.89 8.47
C MET A 1 -33.50 18.01 6.96
N ILE A 2 -33.41 16.89 6.24
CA ILE A 2 -33.56 16.79 4.76
C ILE A 2 -34.63 15.74 4.47
N ILE A 3 -35.41 15.94 3.41
CA ILE A 3 -36.37 14.94 2.92
C ILE A 3 -35.63 14.11 1.83
N TYR A 4 -35.65 12.80 2.00
CA TYR A 4 -35.06 11.83 1.10
C TYR A 4 -36.13 10.84 0.62
N TYR A 5 -36.01 10.38 -0.62
CA TYR A 5 -36.88 9.34 -1.17
C TYR A 5 -36.02 8.09 -1.48
N VAL A 6 -36.41 6.95 -0.92
CA VAL A 6 -35.69 5.67 -1.02
C VAL A 6 -35.64 5.24 -2.48
N LYS A 7 -34.44 4.86 -2.94
CA LYS A 7 -34.20 4.34 -4.30
C LYS A 7 -34.57 2.84 -4.37
N GLU A 8 -34.79 2.36 -5.59
CA GLU A 8 -35.03 0.93 -5.81
C GLU A 8 -33.84 0.08 -5.37
N GLY A 9 -34.08 -0.96 -4.58
CA GLY A 9 -33.04 -1.87 -4.05
C GLY A 9 -32.16 -1.32 -2.96
N GLN A 10 -32.42 -0.09 -2.46
CA GLN A 10 -31.61 0.53 -1.44
C GLN A 10 -31.98 0.03 -0.04
N SER A 11 -31.02 -0.50 0.70
CA SER A 11 -31.18 -0.86 2.11
C SER A 11 -30.93 0.34 3.04
N LEU A 12 -31.32 0.18 4.32
CA LEU A 12 -31.06 1.18 5.35
C LEU A 12 -29.54 1.39 5.59
N VAL A 13 -28.76 0.32 5.44
CA VAL A 13 -27.30 0.34 5.54
C VAL A 13 -26.70 1.14 4.37
N ASP A 14 -27.20 0.90 3.13
CA ASP A 14 -26.72 1.63 1.95
C ASP A 14 -27.01 3.12 2.08
N LEU A 15 -28.21 3.47 2.60
CA LEU A 15 -28.55 4.86 2.85
C LEU A 15 -27.64 5.49 3.91
N CYS A 16 -27.39 4.79 5.01
CA CYS A 16 -26.44 5.25 6.02
C CYS A 16 -25.05 5.50 5.43
N HIS A 17 -24.57 4.61 4.56
CA HIS A 17 -23.31 4.80 3.86
C HIS A 17 -23.34 6.01 2.89
N GLU A 18 -24.45 6.21 2.16
CA GLU A 18 -24.60 7.34 1.24
C GLU A 18 -24.58 8.70 1.98
N ILE A 19 -25.26 8.78 3.12
CA ILE A 19 -25.31 10.01 3.93
C ILE A 19 -24.22 10.08 5.00
N TRP A 20 -23.41 9.05 5.13
CA TRP A 20 -22.28 8.99 6.05
C TRP A 20 -22.69 8.96 7.54
N LEU A 21 -23.76 8.35 7.85
CA LEU A 21 -24.17 8.05 9.21
C LEU A 21 -23.65 6.67 9.63
N GLU A 22 -23.07 6.56 10.81
CA GLU A 22 -22.30 5.39 11.24
C GLU A 22 -23.14 4.30 11.93
N ASN A 23 -24.47 4.43 11.95
CA ASN A 23 -25.36 3.45 12.54
C ASN A 23 -26.80 3.62 12.04
N THR A 24 -27.45 2.50 11.66
CA THR A 24 -28.83 2.49 11.12
C THR A 24 -29.88 2.83 12.17
N GLU A 25 -29.69 2.44 13.44
CA GLU A 25 -30.64 2.74 14.51
C GLU A 25 -30.80 4.24 14.72
N TYR A 26 -29.69 4.98 14.66
CA TYR A 26 -29.74 6.45 14.79
C TYR A 26 -30.43 7.11 13.61
N LEU A 27 -30.41 6.54 12.41
CA LEU A 27 -31.17 7.04 11.26
C LEU A 27 -32.67 6.78 11.47
N ARG A 28 -33.02 5.56 11.88
CA ARG A 28 -34.39 5.19 12.20
C ARG A 28 -34.96 6.07 13.28
N ASP A 29 -34.27 6.26 14.39
CA ASP A 29 -34.68 7.09 15.50
C ASP A 29 -34.85 8.56 15.08
N TYR A 30 -33.92 9.09 14.29
CA TYR A 30 -34.03 10.44 13.75
C TYR A 30 -35.27 10.60 12.87
N HIS A 31 -35.54 9.64 11.98
CA HIS A 31 -36.74 9.63 11.17
C HIS A 31 -38.02 9.57 12.06
N HIS A 32 -38.07 8.64 13.03
CA HIS A 32 -39.21 8.47 13.91
C HIS A 32 -39.51 9.68 14.79
N GLN A 33 -38.51 10.47 15.12
CA GLN A 33 -38.68 11.73 15.86
C GLN A 33 -39.26 12.86 14.99
N ASN A 34 -39.11 12.78 13.68
CA ASN A 34 -39.47 13.83 12.73
C ASN A 34 -40.63 13.47 11.80
N CYS A 35 -41.22 12.27 11.92
CA CYS A 35 -42.31 11.79 11.08
C CYS A 35 -43.59 11.53 11.90
N SER A 36 -44.73 11.38 11.22
CA SER A 36 -45.97 10.90 11.84
C SER A 36 -45.86 9.40 12.17
N LEU A 37 -46.75 8.94 13.10
CA LEU A 37 -46.79 7.51 13.47
C LEU A 37 -47.05 6.59 12.29
N SER A 38 -47.78 7.03 11.27
CA SER A 38 -48.12 6.27 10.07
C SER A 38 -46.94 6.19 9.06
N GLU A 39 -45.90 7.00 9.21
CA GLU A 39 -44.70 7.02 8.34
C GLU A 39 -43.52 6.26 8.96
N ARG A 40 -43.71 5.70 10.17
CA ARG A 40 -42.66 4.91 10.81
C ARG A 40 -42.44 3.57 10.10
N PHE A 41 -41.21 3.11 10.09
CA PHE A 41 -40.81 1.82 9.55
C PHE A 41 -39.90 1.08 10.56
N ASP A 42 -39.83 -0.22 10.46
CA ASP A 42 -38.90 -1.03 11.28
C ASP A 42 -37.54 -1.16 10.60
N ASP A 43 -37.34 -2.16 9.74
CA ASP A 43 -36.05 -2.38 9.07
C ASP A 43 -36.15 -2.33 7.53
N ASP A 44 -37.33 -2.52 6.97
CA ASP A 44 -37.53 -2.61 5.52
C ASP A 44 -37.84 -1.24 4.90
N LEU A 45 -37.02 -0.84 3.95
CA LEU A 45 -37.27 0.32 3.12
C LEU A 45 -37.98 -0.09 1.83
N THR A 46 -39.01 0.68 1.46
CA THR A 46 -39.71 0.48 0.17
C THR A 46 -39.34 1.59 -0.80
N PRO A 47 -39.17 1.28 -2.11
CA PRO A 47 -38.87 2.30 -3.11
C PRO A 47 -39.93 3.41 -3.12
N GLY A 48 -39.46 4.68 -3.16
CA GLY A 48 -40.31 5.85 -3.09
C GLY A 48 -40.74 6.25 -1.69
N MET A 49 -40.42 5.48 -0.66
CA MET A 49 -40.69 5.86 0.74
C MET A 49 -40.01 7.16 1.10
N LYS A 50 -40.72 8.06 1.74
CA LYS A 50 -40.24 9.35 2.21
C LYS A 50 -39.58 9.19 3.57
N LEU A 51 -38.31 9.57 3.66
CA LEU A 51 -37.55 9.61 4.89
C LEU A 51 -37.15 11.03 5.29
N TYR A 52 -37.12 11.28 6.57
CA TYR A 52 -36.48 12.46 7.14
C TYR A 52 -35.08 12.05 7.59
N ILE A 53 -34.07 12.62 6.96
CA ILE A 53 -32.67 12.35 7.23
C ILE A 53 -31.97 13.57 7.86
N PRO A 54 -30.94 13.37 8.69
CA PRO A 54 -30.23 14.48 9.30
C PRO A 54 -29.43 15.26 8.25
N SER A 55 -29.27 16.56 8.50
CA SER A 55 -28.35 17.41 7.72
C SER A 55 -26.88 17.09 8.05
N SER A 56 -25.95 17.51 7.21
CA SER A 56 -24.52 17.24 7.45
C SER A 56 -24.00 17.66 8.83
N PRO A 57 -24.35 18.82 9.41
CA PRO A 57 -23.97 19.14 10.78
C PRO A 57 -24.55 18.20 11.82
N GLU A 58 -25.84 17.79 11.66
CA GLU A 58 -26.49 16.85 12.56
C GLU A 58 -25.87 15.45 12.48
N ILE A 59 -25.46 15.02 11.28
CA ILE A 59 -24.72 13.75 11.07
C ILE A 59 -23.42 13.75 11.86
N LEU A 60 -22.67 14.84 11.85
CA LEU A 60 -21.42 14.96 12.62
C LEU A 60 -21.64 14.80 14.12
N GLU A 61 -22.70 15.41 14.64
CA GLU A 61 -23.07 15.29 16.07
C GLU A 61 -23.55 13.87 16.42
N LEU A 62 -24.35 13.26 15.55
CA LEU A 62 -24.81 11.88 15.72
C LEU A 62 -23.65 10.90 15.68
N ASN A 63 -22.76 11.01 14.71
CA ASN A 63 -21.57 10.15 14.60
C ASN A 63 -20.67 10.26 15.84
N LYS A 64 -20.52 11.46 16.41
CA LYS A 64 -19.81 11.60 17.67
C LYS A 64 -20.47 10.79 18.80
N LYS A 65 -21.80 10.88 18.96
CA LYS A 65 -22.55 10.10 19.95
C LYS A 65 -22.44 8.59 19.70
N ILE A 66 -22.55 8.16 18.44
CA ILE A 66 -22.44 6.76 18.03
C ILE A 66 -21.06 6.20 18.44
N ARG A 67 -19.99 6.96 18.22
CA ARG A 67 -18.64 6.56 18.61
C ARG A 67 -18.44 6.57 20.13
N ASP A 68 -18.94 7.58 20.82
CA ASP A 68 -18.88 7.66 22.28
C ASP A 68 -19.58 6.46 22.95
N HIS A 69 -20.60 5.88 22.28
CA HIS A 69 -21.30 4.67 22.72
C HIS A 69 -20.72 3.36 22.15
N ASN A 70 -19.65 3.44 21.35
CA ASN A 70 -19.05 2.28 20.65
C ASN A 70 -20.03 1.50 19.73
N GLN A 71 -20.93 2.21 19.07
CA GLN A 71 -21.98 1.66 18.20
C GLN A 71 -21.74 1.92 16.71
N SER A 72 -20.56 2.41 16.34
CA SER A 72 -20.22 2.66 14.93
C SER A 72 -20.06 1.36 14.15
N PHE A 73 -20.48 1.38 12.88
CA PHE A 73 -20.15 0.34 11.91
C PHE A 73 -18.63 0.22 11.62
N TYR A 74 -17.86 1.22 12.00
CA TYR A 74 -16.44 1.33 11.70
C TYR A 74 -15.61 1.20 12.95
N ASP A 75 -14.44 0.58 12.80
CA ASP A 75 -13.43 0.53 13.85
C ASP A 75 -12.49 1.72 13.72
N PHE A 76 -12.88 2.86 14.26
CA PHE A 76 -11.99 4.01 14.28
C PHE A 76 -10.91 3.85 15.35
N PRO A 77 -9.65 4.12 15.04
CA PRO A 77 -8.63 4.18 16.06
C PRO A 77 -8.91 5.32 17.03
N ALA A 78 -8.67 5.08 18.32
CA ALA A 78 -9.06 5.96 19.43
C ALA A 78 -8.60 7.43 19.32
N LYS A 79 -7.60 7.75 18.49
CA LYS A 79 -7.06 9.10 18.27
C LYS A 79 -7.21 9.61 16.84
N GLY A 80 -7.98 8.91 15.99
CA GLY A 80 -8.08 9.23 14.55
C GLY A 80 -6.78 9.03 13.77
N LYS A 81 -5.72 8.57 14.41
CA LYS A 81 -4.45 8.17 13.81
C LYS A 81 -4.31 6.67 13.88
N PHE A 82 -3.67 6.11 12.89
CA PHE A 82 -3.31 4.70 12.87
C PHE A 82 -2.54 4.36 14.16
N PRO A 83 -2.98 3.33 14.93
CA PRO A 83 -2.29 2.94 16.16
C PRO A 83 -1.01 2.19 15.81
N PHE A 84 0.05 2.92 15.61
CA PHE A 84 1.33 2.36 15.21
C PHE A 84 2.06 1.79 16.43
N ASP A 85 2.17 0.47 16.51
CA ASP A 85 3.08 -0.21 17.43
C ASP A 85 4.12 -0.99 16.62
N PHE A 86 5.35 -0.56 16.70
CA PHE A 86 6.47 -1.12 15.94
C PHE A 86 6.70 -2.60 16.18
N LYS A 87 6.44 -3.08 17.40
CA LYS A 87 6.58 -4.49 17.75
C LYS A 87 5.63 -5.39 16.97
N LEU A 88 4.51 -4.85 16.52
CA LEU A 88 3.51 -5.59 15.76
C LEU A 88 3.91 -5.81 14.29
N TRP A 89 4.99 -5.18 13.84
CA TRP A 89 5.52 -5.31 12.49
C TRP A 89 6.52 -6.45 12.36
N GLU A 90 7.08 -6.90 13.49
CA GLU A 90 7.93 -8.08 13.53
C GLU A 90 7.17 -9.29 13.02
N GLY A 91 7.76 -10.05 12.09
CA GLY A 91 7.15 -11.24 11.53
C GLY A 91 7.74 -11.65 10.19
N THR A 92 7.21 -12.76 9.68
CA THR A 92 7.52 -13.24 8.34
C THR A 92 6.34 -12.97 7.41
N TYR A 93 6.66 -12.51 6.22
CA TYR A 93 5.68 -12.12 5.21
C TYR A 93 5.95 -12.88 3.91
N GLN A 94 4.90 -13.43 3.31
CA GLN A 94 4.93 -13.86 1.92
C GLN A 94 4.76 -12.61 1.04
N ILE A 95 5.65 -12.44 0.06
CA ILE A 95 5.64 -11.31 -0.87
C ILE A 95 5.47 -11.90 -2.26
N THR A 96 4.46 -11.42 -2.98
CA THR A 96 4.24 -11.79 -4.40
C THR A 96 4.07 -10.53 -5.21
N GLN A 97 4.76 -10.45 -6.34
CA GLN A 97 4.71 -9.35 -7.29
C GLN A 97 4.51 -9.93 -8.68
N THR A 98 3.43 -9.55 -9.35
CA THR A 98 3.09 -10.04 -10.69
C THR A 98 2.99 -8.86 -11.65
N VAL A 99 3.73 -8.95 -12.73
CA VAL A 99 3.82 -7.89 -13.76
C VAL A 99 3.11 -8.37 -15.01
N TYR A 100 2.32 -7.46 -15.57
CA TYR A 100 1.53 -7.72 -16.77
C TYR A 100 1.82 -6.64 -17.83
N SER A 101 1.68 -7.05 -19.10
CA SER A 101 1.46 -6.14 -20.21
C SER A 101 0.11 -6.54 -20.81
N ASP A 102 -0.83 -5.61 -20.84
CA ASP A 102 -2.25 -5.90 -21.05
C ASP A 102 -2.73 -7.00 -20.07
N ASP A 103 -3.27 -8.10 -20.55
CA ASP A 103 -3.68 -9.24 -19.70
C ASP A 103 -2.65 -10.37 -19.66
N ILE A 104 -1.45 -10.17 -20.23
CA ILE A 104 -0.40 -11.19 -20.31
C ILE A 104 0.55 -11.05 -19.12
N ILE A 105 0.71 -12.12 -18.35
CA ILE A 105 1.72 -12.18 -17.29
C ILE A 105 3.11 -12.21 -17.92
N LEU A 106 3.90 -11.17 -17.66
CA LEU A 106 5.30 -11.10 -18.07
C LEU A 106 6.21 -11.80 -17.06
N ALA A 107 5.96 -11.59 -15.79
CA ALA A 107 6.72 -12.19 -14.70
C ALA A 107 5.93 -12.25 -13.41
N LYS A 108 6.15 -13.29 -12.63
CA LYS A 108 5.68 -13.43 -11.24
C LYS A 108 6.88 -13.69 -10.35
N TYR A 109 7.09 -12.84 -9.36
CA TYR A 109 8.15 -12.95 -8.37
C TYR A 109 7.53 -13.28 -7.02
N GLU A 110 8.10 -14.25 -6.32
CA GLU A 110 7.68 -14.65 -4.98
C GLU A 110 8.91 -14.76 -4.09
N ASN A 111 8.80 -14.25 -2.89
CA ASN A 111 9.82 -14.44 -1.85
C ASN A 111 9.19 -14.30 -0.47
N LYS A 112 9.94 -14.70 0.54
CA LYS A 112 9.60 -14.40 1.94
C LYS A 112 10.49 -13.28 2.45
N GLY A 113 9.87 -12.36 3.17
CA GLY A 113 10.55 -11.29 3.89
C GLY A 113 10.37 -11.49 5.40
N ARG A 114 11.45 -11.45 6.16
CA ARG A 114 11.39 -11.47 7.63
C ARG A 114 11.86 -10.13 8.17
N LEU A 115 11.05 -9.55 9.05
CA LEU A 115 11.33 -8.29 9.73
C LEU A 115 11.47 -8.58 11.23
N ASP A 116 12.67 -8.40 11.77
CA ASP A 116 13.00 -8.60 13.17
C ASP A 116 13.27 -7.25 13.85
N PHE A 117 12.61 -6.95 14.97
CA PHE A 117 12.85 -5.72 15.71
C PHE A 117 14.12 -5.81 16.55
N GLU A 118 15.12 -4.98 16.28
CA GLU A 118 16.39 -4.94 17.04
C GLU A 118 16.30 -4.09 18.31
N GLY A 119 15.39 -3.12 18.36
CA GLY A 119 15.27 -2.20 19.49
C GLY A 119 15.25 -0.73 19.07
N ILE A 120 15.39 0.16 20.07
CA ILE A 120 15.39 1.61 19.90
C ILE A 120 16.80 2.13 20.19
N LYS A 121 17.36 2.91 19.26
CA LYS A 121 18.65 3.57 19.42
C LYS A 121 18.59 4.96 18.80
N ASN A 122 19.04 5.99 19.53
CA ASN A 122 19.02 7.39 19.06
C ASN A 122 17.61 7.86 18.62
N GLU A 123 16.56 7.46 19.36
CA GLU A 123 15.15 7.77 19.06
C GLU A 123 14.58 7.08 17.80
N TYR A 124 15.37 6.25 17.10
CA TYR A 124 14.91 5.47 15.96
C TYR A 124 14.65 4.03 16.36
N TYR A 125 13.62 3.46 15.73
CA TYR A 125 13.29 2.03 15.80
C TYR A 125 14.05 1.31 14.70
N HIS A 126 14.84 0.30 15.08
CA HIS A 126 15.65 -0.47 14.15
C HIS A 126 15.04 -1.83 13.89
N PHE A 127 14.97 -2.19 12.62
CA PHE A 127 14.53 -3.50 12.16
C PHE A 127 15.58 -4.12 11.26
N LEU A 128 15.79 -5.43 11.41
CA LEU A 128 16.53 -6.24 10.47
C LEU A 128 15.55 -6.85 9.46
N PHE A 129 15.79 -6.64 8.20
CA PHE A 129 15.03 -7.24 7.12
C PHE A 129 15.89 -8.26 6.39
N SER A 130 15.38 -9.48 6.26
CA SER A 130 15.96 -10.56 5.46
C SER A 130 14.96 -11.01 4.42
N ALA A 131 15.39 -11.19 3.16
CA ALA A 131 14.57 -11.79 2.13
C ALA A 131 15.18 -13.12 1.69
N PHE A 132 14.34 -14.12 1.48
CA PHE A 132 14.72 -15.49 1.16
C PHE A 132 13.61 -16.23 0.40
N ASP A 133 13.84 -17.47 -0.01
CA ASP A 133 12.90 -18.29 -0.79
C ASP A 133 12.46 -17.64 -2.11
N PHE A 134 13.41 -17.03 -2.82
CA PHE A 134 13.13 -16.37 -4.11
C PHE A 134 12.70 -17.37 -5.18
N ARG A 135 11.57 -17.07 -5.85
CA ARG A 135 11.04 -17.84 -6.99
C ARG A 135 10.62 -16.89 -8.10
N LYS A 136 10.70 -17.36 -9.33
CA LYS A 136 10.21 -16.66 -10.51
C LYS A 136 9.34 -17.61 -11.33
N ASN A 137 8.12 -17.17 -11.66
CA ASN A 137 7.16 -17.95 -12.45
C ASN A 137 6.91 -19.36 -11.87
N GLU A 138 6.73 -19.45 -10.54
CA GLU A 138 6.49 -20.69 -9.78
C GLU A 138 7.65 -21.72 -9.80
N ASN A 139 8.69 -21.46 -10.54
CA ASN A 139 9.87 -22.31 -10.59
C ASN A 139 10.91 -21.84 -9.56
N THR A 140 11.51 -22.79 -8.87
CA THR A 140 12.83 -22.55 -8.28
C THR A 140 13.78 -22.32 -9.43
N SER A 141 14.59 -21.27 -9.32
CA SER A 141 15.54 -20.81 -10.31
C SER A 141 16.32 -21.97 -10.96
N ASP A 142 15.90 -22.39 -12.16
CA ASP A 142 16.60 -23.41 -12.94
C ASP A 142 17.57 -22.79 -13.96
N SER A 143 17.46 -21.47 -14.21
CA SER A 143 18.40 -20.80 -15.10
C SER A 143 19.64 -20.35 -14.34
N LYS A 144 20.78 -20.37 -15.02
CA LYS A 144 22.05 -19.87 -14.50
C LYS A 144 21.93 -18.41 -14.05
N VAL A 145 21.20 -17.58 -14.81
CA VAL A 145 21.00 -16.16 -14.54
C VAL A 145 20.21 -15.95 -13.26
N ASP A 146 19.13 -16.69 -13.07
CA ASP A 146 18.29 -16.58 -11.88
C ASP A 146 19.06 -17.07 -10.64
N THR A 147 19.86 -18.14 -10.77
CA THR A 147 20.71 -18.65 -9.68
C THR A 147 21.76 -17.61 -9.28
N LEU A 148 22.41 -16.98 -10.25
CA LEU A 148 23.37 -15.90 -10.02
C LEU A 148 22.71 -14.72 -9.31
N ALA A 149 21.59 -14.24 -9.82
CA ALA A 149 20.86 -13.12 -9.24
C ALA A 149 20.42 -13.42 -7.78
N LYS A 150 19.90 -14.62 -7.53
CA LYS A 150 19.52 -15.07 -6.19
C LYS A 150 20.73 -15.08 -5.24
N MET A 151 21.85 -15.70 -5.63
CA MET A 151 23.06 -15.74 -4.80
C MET A 151 23.58 -14.35 -4.49
N CYS A 152 23.63 -13.45 -5.49
CA CYS A 152 24.07 -12.07 -5.29
C CYS A 152 23.17 -11.28 -4.33
N ILE A 153 21.85 -11.49 -4.41
CA ILE A 153 20.88 -10.77 -3.57
C ILE A 153 20.89 -11.29 -2.12
N GLU A 154 21.07 -12.60 -1.93
CA GLU A 154 21.11 -13.22 -0.59
C GLU A 154 22.31 -12.74 0.24
N ILE A 155 23.42 -12.39 -0.39
CA ILE A 155 24.63 -11.88 0.28
C ILE A 155 24.35 -10.53 0.98
N ILE A 156 23.50 -9.68 0.42
CA ILE A 156 23.25 -8.33 0.93
C ILE A 156 22.50 -8.37 2.28
N TYR A 157 21.70 -9.39 2.48
CA TYR A 157 20.88 -9.51 3.71
C TYR A 157 21.68 -10.05 4.92
N PRO A 158 21.23 -9.70 6.15
CA PRO A 158 20.13 -8.77 6.45
C PRO A 158 20.52 -7.32 6.24
N ILE A 159 19.52 -6.46 5.96
CA ILE A 159 19.67 -5.01 5.91
C ILE A 159 18.93 -4.38 7.10
N ARG A 160 19.39 -3.23 7.58
CA ARG A 160 18.76 -2.51 8.68
C ARG A 160 17.92 -1.36 8.17
N TYR A 161 16.65 -1.34 8.55
CA TYR A 161 15.75 -0.20 8.41
C TYR A 161 15.72 0.60 9.71
N SER A 162 15.86 1.92 9.62
CA SER A 162 15.72 2.84 10.74
C SER A 162 14.49 3.71 10.53
N ILE A 163 13.57 3.73 11.51
CA ILE A 163 12.26 4.34 11.41
C ILE A 163 12.07 5.30 12.58
N ASP A 164 11.49 6.48 12.34
CA ASP A 164 11.17 7.43 13.40
C ASP A 164 9.92 7.02 14.22
N SER A 165 9.58 7.82 15.23
CA SER A 165 8.43 7.57 16.10
C SER A 165 7.08 7.66 15.39
N GLU A 166 7.02 8.19 14.17
CA GLU A 166 5.80 8.30 13.36
C GLU A 166 5.73 7.22 12.27
N GLY A 167 6.72 6.30 12.20
CA GLY A 167 6.75 5.24 11.19
C GLY A 167 7.38 5.65 9.86
N LYS A 168 8.05 6.80 9.80
CA LYS A 168 8.76 7.25 8.59
C LYS A 168 10.10 6.55 8.47
N LEU A 169 10.35 5.98 7.31
CA LEU A 169 11.65 5.41 6.98
C LEU A 169 12.71 6.50 6.88
N MET A 170 13.66 6.48 7.80
CA MET A 170 14.74 7.47 7.90
C MET A 170 15.99 7.01 7.16
N ASP A 171 16.40 5.77 7.40
CA ASP A 171 17.65 5.25 6.83
C ASP A 171 17.56 3.75 6.53
N ILE A 172 18.37 3.30 5.57
CA ILE A 172 18.56 1.89 5.22
C ILE A 172 20.06 1.66 5.09
N VAL A 173 20.59 0.74 5.89
CA VAL A 173 22.03 0.45 5.89
C VAL A 173 22.29 -1.06 5.82
N LEU A 174 23.40 -1.42 5.19
CA LEU A 174 23.92 -2.77 5.26
C LEU A 174 24.35 -3.11 6.70
N THR A 175 24.14 -4.33 7.13
CA THR A 175 24.63 -4.83 8.43
C THR A 175 26.01 -5.44 8.32
N LYS A 176 26.35 -5.97 7.15
CA LYS A 176 27.68 -6.49 6.80
C LYS A 176 28.59 -5.36 6.33
N LYS A 177 29.88 -5.51 6.49
CA LYS A 177 30.87 -4.58 5.91
C LYS A 177 30.91 -4.73 4.38
N THR A 178 31.11 -3.63 3.68
CA THR A 178 31.20 -3.62 2.22
C THR A 178 32.28 -4.59 1.71
N GLU A 179 33.45 -4.63 2.39
CA GLU A 179 34.56 -5.48 2.01
C GLU A 179 34.19 -6.97 2.11
N ASP A 180 33.41 -7.35 3.13
CA ASP A 180 32.97 -8.73 3.29
C ASP A 180 32.00 -9.14 2.17
N ILE A 181 31.06 -8.26 1.82
CA ILE A 181 30.09 -8.46 0.74
C ILE A 181 30.82 -8.59 -0.61
N VAL A 182 31.79 -7.70 -0.88
CA VAL A 182 32.59 -7.74 -2.12
C VAL A 182 33.35 -9.06 -2.22
N SER A 183 33.94 -9.53 -1.12
CA SER A 183 34.65 -10.82 -1.08
C SER A 183 33.72 -12.02 -1.33
N GLU A 184 32.50 -11.98 -0.79
CA GLU A 184 31.49 -13.02 -1.06
C GLU A 184 31.05 -12.98 -2.55
N LEU A 185 30.88 -11.80 -3.15
CA LEU A 185 30.59 -11.63 -4.58
C LEU A 185 31.72 -12.14 -5.48
N ASP A 186 33.00 -11.90 -5.09
CA ASP A 186 34.15 -12.47 -5.81
C ASP A 186 34.14 -13.99 -5.79
N SER A 187 33.71 -14.57 -4.68
CA SER A 187 33.58 -16.03 -4.58
C SER A 187 32.51 -16.58 -5.53
N ILE A 188 31.37 -15.85 -5.71
CA ILE A 188 30.35 -16.20 -6.70
C ILE A 188 30.92 -16.08 -8.11
N ASN A 189 31.71 -15.04 -8.42
CA ASN A 189 32.33 -14.87 -9.73
C ASN A 189 33.25 -16.05 -10.11
N ASN A 190 33.95 -16.59 -9.13
CA ASN A 190 34.77 -17.78 -9.34
C ASN A 190 33.94 -19.03 -9.68
N PHE A 191 32.69 -19.09 -9.17
CA PHE A 191 31.76 -20.18 -9.48
C PHE A 191 31.08 -20.05 -10.84
N PHE A 192 30.90 -18.81 -11.33
CA PHE A 192 30.35 -18.49 -12.66
C PHE A 192 31.37 -17.75 -13.52
N PRO A 193 32.38 -18.42 -14.10
CA PRO A 193 33.52 -17.76 -14.73
C PRO A 193 33.27 -17.34 -16.19
N ASP A 194 32.11 -16.73 -16.47
CA ASP A 194 31.78 -16.18 -17.78
C ASP A 194 31.63 -14.66 -17.73
N GLN A 195 31.81 -14.01 -18.90
CA GLN A 195 31.78 -12.55 -18.99
C GLN A 195 30.47 -11.93 -18.51
N TYR A 196 29.33 -12.51 -18.85
CA TYR A 196 28.01 -11.99 -18.43
C TYR A 196 27.88 -11.99 -16.92
N SER A 197 28.26 -13.09 -16.26
CA SER A 197 28.23 -13.19 -14.79
C SER A 197 29.19 -12.20 -14.14
N SER A 198 30.38 -12.04 -14.69
CA SER A 198 31.36 -11.06 -14.22
C SER A 198 30.83 -9.63 -14.33
N ASP A 199 30.29 -9.27 -15.49
CA ASP A 199 29.68 -7.92 -15.68
C ASP A 199 28.51 -7.64 -14.72
N TYR A 200 27.67 -8.64 -14.48
CA TYR A 200 26.57 -8.54 -13.52
C TYR A 200 27.09 -8.32 -12.10
N ILE A 201 28.09 -9.08 -11.66
CA ILE A 201 28.70 -8.98 -10.33
C ILE A 201 29.40 -7.63 -10.15
N GLU A 202 30.16 -7.16 -11.15
CA GLU A 202 30.82 -5.85 -11.10
C GLU A 202 29.77 -4.71 -10.99
N LYS A 203 28.64 -4.79 -11.69
CA LYS A 203 27.54 -3.84 -11.57
C LYS A 203 26.94 -3.87 -10.16
N MET A 204 26.82 -5.04 -9.54
CA MET A 204 26.37 -5.20 -8.16
C MET A 204 27.33 -4.55 -7.16
N LYS A 205 28.64 -4.81 -7.30
CA LYS A 205 29.68 -4.21 -6.45
C LYS A 205 29.63 -2.70 -6.50
N GLY A 206 29.57 -2.09 -7.69
CA GLY A 206 29.46 -0.65 -7.86
C GLY A 206 28.23 -0.04 -7.16
N GLY A 207 27.12 -0.79 -7.12
CA GLY A 207 25.93 -0.38 -6.35
C GLY A 207 26.14 -0.47 -4.84
N ILE A 208 26.87 -1.47 -4.36
CA ILE A 208 27.14 -1.71 -2.92
C ILE A 208 28.17 -0.73 -2.36
N GLU A 209 29.16 -0.36 -3.14
CA GLU A 209 30.20 0.63 -2.79
C GLU A 209 29.63 2.04 -2.63
N ASN A 210 28.41 2.29 -3.14
CA ASN A 210 27.71 3.56 -2.96
C ASN A 210 26.46 3.38 -2.06
N PRO A 211 26.60 3.63 -0.74
CA PRO A 211 25.52 3.44 0.23
C PRO A 211 24.26 4.27 -0.08
N GLU A 212 24.41 5.45 -0.67
CA GLU A 212 23.27 6.32 -1.02
C GLU A 212 22.43 5.70 -2.14
N ILE A 213 23.08 5.19 -3.19
CA ILE A 213 22.42 4.50 -4.31
C ILE A 213 21.72 3.25 -3.79
N LEU A 214 22.38 2.48 -2.94
CA LEU A 214 21.81 1.27 -2.36
C LEU A 214 20.59 1.60 -1.47
N SER A 215 20.72 2.56 -0.57
CA SER A 215 19.62 3.04 0.27
C SER A 215 18.44 3.49 -0.59
N GLN A 216 18.68 4.24 -1.68
CA GLN A 216 17.63 4.69 -2.59
C GLN A 216 16.94 3.53 -3.30
N LYS A 217 17.69 2.52 -3.76
CA LYS A 217 17.09 1.31 -4.37
C LYS A 217 16.17 0.58 -3.41
N PHE A 218 16.56 0.37 -2.16
CA PHE A 218 15.71 -0.28 -1.17
C PHE A 218 14.50 0.58 -0.75
N ARG A 219 14.65 1.91 -0.70
CA ARG A 219 13.52 2.82 -0.47
C ARG A 219 12.48 2.73 -1.58
N ASN A 220 12.93 2.56 -2.81
CA ASN A 220 12.10 2.46 -4.00
C ASN A 220 11.59 1.04 -4.26
N THR A 221 11.42 0.21 -3.22
CA THR A 221 10.74 -1.07 -3.33
C THR A 221 9.29 -0.97 -2.87
N LEU A 222 8.40 -1.76 -3.47
CA LEU A 222 7.00 -1.84 -3.01
C LEU A 222 6.92 -2.31 -1.55
N PHE A 223 7.81 -3.19 -1.12
CA PHE A 223 7.89 -3.58 0.29
C PHE A 223 8.09 -2.37 1.21
N SER A 224 9.09 -1.54 0.92
CA SER A 224 9.36 -0.32 1.71
C SER A 224 8.20 0.68 1.65
N PHE A 225 7.59 0.85 0.47
CA PHE A 225 6.44 1.72 0.28
C PHE A 225 5.23 1.26 1.12
N PHE A 226 4.89 -0.02 1.07
CA PHE A 226 3.74 -0.55 1.79
C PHE A 226 3.97 -0.73 3.28
N MET A 227 5.20 -1.03 3.72
CA MET A 227 5.51 -1.22 5.13
C MET A 227 5.76 0.10 5.87
N PHE A 228 6.36 1.11 5.23
CA PHE A 228 6.83 2.33 5.90
C PHE A 228 6.31 3.61 5.22
N GLY A 229 5.30 3.47 4.38
CA GLY A 229 4.72 4.54 3.57
C GLY A 229 3.99 5.61 4.40
N LYS A 230 3.63 6.68 3.74
CA LYS A 230 2.88 7.80 4.32
C LYS A 230 1.46 7.41 4.76
N PHE A 231 0.95 6.28 4.27
CA PHE A 231 -0.32 5.70 4.67
C PHE A 231 -0.52 5.68 6.19
N TYR A 232 0.46 5.18 6.94
CA TYR A 232 0.37 5.03 8.40
C TYR A 232 0.41 6.34 9.18
N ARG A 233 0.91 7.40 8.56
CA ARG A 233 1.02 8.76 9.16
C ARG A 233 -0.14 9.66 8.78
N THR A 234 -0.94 9.24 7.80
CA THR A 234 -2.11 9.97 7.37
C THR A 234 -3.26 9.67 8.32
N PRO A 235 -3.94 10.67 8.88
CA PRO A 235 -5.10 10.42 9.72
C PRO A 235 -6.14 9.59 8.95
N LEU A 236 -6.68 8.56 9.58
CA LEU A 236 -7.86 7.86 9.11
C LEU A 236 -9.04 8.79 9.39
N GLY A 237 -9.46 9.52 8.37
CA GLY A 237 -10.37 10.61 8.56
C GLY A 237 -11.79 10.21 8.71
N ASN A 238 -12.50 11.16 9.24
CA ASN A 238 -13.90 11.32 9.02
C ASN A 238 -14.09 11.74 7.56
N TRP A 239 -15.09 11.22 6.91
CA TRP A 239 -15.66 11.57 5.62
C TRP A 239 -15.70 13.05 5.24
N THR A 240 -15.73 13.96 6.22
CA THR A 240 -15.80 15.41 5.99
C THR A 240 -14.49 16.03 5.57
N ASN A 241 -13.38 15.35 5.83
CA ASN A 241 -12.06 15.73 5.33
C ASN A 241 -11.54 14.55 4.52
N SER A 242 -11.62 14.65 3.21
CA SER A 242 -10.95 13.71 2.31
C SER A 242 -9.52 13.55 2.80
N ASN A 243 -9.15 12.34 3.25
CA ASN A 243 -7.78 12.01 3.63
C ASN A 243 -6.93 11.86 2.38
N VAL A 244 -6.92 12.90 1.59
CA VAL A 244 -6.12 12.99 0.41
C VAL A 244 -4.71 13.34 0.84
N TYR A 245 -3.74 12.57 0.37
CA TYR A 245 -2.34 12.88 0.54
C TYR A 245 -1.56 12.51 -0.72
N TYR A 246 -0.40 13.11 -0.86
CA TYR A 246 0.48 12.87 -2.01
C TYR A 246 1.69 12.07 -1.55
N ASP A 247 2.04 11.04 -2.31
CA ASP A 247 3.28 10.28 -2.09
C ASP A 247 3.85 9.81 -3.43
N PHE A 248 5.13 9.44 -3.42
CA PHE A 248 5.79 8.85 -4.56
C PHE A 248 5.75 7.33 -4.44
N CYS A 249 5.13 6.68 -5.40
CA CYS A 249 5.07 5.23 -5.47
C CYS A 249 6.22 4.71 -6.35
N PRO A 250 7.08 3.83 -5.83
CA PRO A 250 8.02 3.10 -6.64
C PRO A 250 7.23 2.13 -7.51
N TRP A 251 7.36 2.27 -8.80
CA TRP A 251 6.69 1.42 -9.74
C TRP A 251 7.64 0.88 -10.79
N ILE A 252 7.36 -0.35 -11.20
CA ILE A 252 7.90 -1.10 -12.34
C ILE A 252 9.31 -0.69 -12.81
N PHE A 253 10.23 -1.65 -12.78
CA PHE A 253 11.46 -1.78 -13.56
C PHE A 253 12.11 -0.47 -14.07
N ASP A 254 13.02 0.10 -13.29
CA ASP A 254 13.89 1.23 -13.69
C ASP A 254 13.15 2.54 -14.03
N ILE A 255 11.86 2.65 -13.73
CA ILE A 255 11.12 3.91 -13.82
C ILE A 255 11.32 4.71 -12.53
N LEU A 256 11.43 6.03 -12.66
CA LEU A 256 11.43 6.93 -11.51
C LEU A 256 10.11 6.83 -10.75
N PRO A 257 10.10 6.94 -9.41
CA PRO A 257 8.87 6.90 -8.64
C PRO A 257 7.85 7.92 -9.14
N ILE A 258 6.61 7.47 -9.29
CA ILE A 258 5.49 8.26 -9.82
C ILE A 258 4.76 8.91 -8.65
N ARG A 259 4.43 10.20 -8.79
CA ARG A 259 3.62 10.91 -7.81
C ARG A 259 2.15 10.56 -7.95
N PHE A 260 1.56 10.09 -6.86
CA PHE A 260 0.13 9.81 -6.74
C PHE A 260 -0.54 10.73 -5.74
N GLU A 261 -1.80 11.01 -5.99
CA GLU A 261 -2.77 11.48 -5.03
C GLU A 261 -3.51 10.26 -4.48
N PHE A 262 -3.42 10.00 -3.18
CA PHE A 262 -4.05 8.87 -2.52
C PHE A 262 -5.21 9.29 -1.64
N GLN A 263 -6.24 8.45 -1.61
CA GLN A 263 -7.38 8.57 -0.70
C GLN A 263 -7.59 7.24 0.03
N ASN A 264 -7.65 7.30 1.37
CA ASN A 264 -7.92 6.13 2.21
C ASN A 264 -9.38 6.13 2.67
N THR A 265 -10.01 4.96 2.64
CA THR A 265 -11.39 4.76 3.11
C THR A 265 -11.42 3.56 4.05
N LEU A 266 -11.80 3.79 5.31
CA LEU A 266 -12.07 2.71 6.24
C LEU A 266 -13.36 2.00 5.82
N LEU A 267 -13.31 0.68 5.67
CA LEU A 267 -14.48 -0.11 5.34
C LEU A 267 -15.30 -0.46 6.59
N PRO A 268 -16.61 -0.66 6.43
CA PRO A 268 -17.46 -1.11 7.54
C PRO A 268 -16.99 -2.45 8.09
N LYS A 269 -17.35 -2.73 9.35
CA LYS A 269 -17.17 -4.03 9.98
C LYS A 269 -17.83 -5.12 9.13
N ASP A 270 -17.07 -6.15 8.83
CA ASP A 270 -17.63 -7.32 8.17
C ASP A 270 -18.23 -8.25 9.24
N THR A 271 -19.51 -8.59 9.08
CA THR A 271 -20.20 -9.51 9.99
C THR A 271 -19.72 -10.94 9.86
N LEU A 272 -19.05 -11.28 8.75
CA LEU A 272 -18.50 -12.61 8.49
C LEU A 272 -17.04 -12.73 8.91
N ASP A 273 -16.32 -11.62 9.00
CA ASP A 273 -14.92 -11.55 9.44
C ASP A 273 -14.76 -10.48 10.53
N ASP A 274 -15.15 -10.85 11.73
CA ASP A 274 -15.16 -9.99 12.91
C ASP A 274 -13.75 -9.67 13.44
N GLU A 275 -12.74 -10.39 12.99
CA GLU A 275 -11.37 -10.24 13.47
C GLU A 275 -10.54 -9.21 12.68
N ARG A 276 -11.06 -8.70 11.59
CA ARG A 276 -10.31 -7.86 10.64
C ARG A 276 -10.84 -6.44 10.52
N VAL A 277 -9.91 -5.51 10.35
CA VAL A 277 -10.18 -4.13 9.95
C VAL A 277 -9.63 -3.94 8.54
N ARG A 278 -10.44 -3.39 7.64
CA ARG A 278 -10.06 -3.21 6.23
C ARG A 278 -10.05 -1.73 5.87
N ILE A 279 -8.98 -1.31 5.22
CA ILE A 279 -8.83 0.05 4.70
C ILE A 279 -8.54 -0.05 3.20
N ARG A 280 -9.39 0.58 2.41
CA ARG A 280 -9.22 0.71 0.97
C ARG A 280 -8.47 1.99 0.65
N GLN A 281 -7.45 1.88 -0.17
CA GLN A 281 -6.71 3.00 -0.73
C GLN A 281 -6.97 3.07 -2.23
N LYS A 282 -7.33 4.26 -2.71
CA LYS A 282 -7.35 4.59 -4.14
C LYS A 282 -6.31 5.65 -4.40
N GLY A 283 -5.65 5.56 -5.55
CA GLY A 283 -4.68 6.53 -6.00
C GLY A 283 -4.85 6.84 -7.47
N THR A 284 -4.62 8.08 -7.84
CA THR A 284 -4.52 8.52 -9.23
C THR A 284 -3.21 9.26 -9.43
N SER A 285 -2.57 9.09 -10.57
CA SER A 285 -1.33 9.83 -10.84
C SER A 285 -1.59 11.33 -10.84
N SER A 286 -0.74 12.05 -10.15
CA SER A 286 -0.71 13.52 -10.13
C SER A 286 0.66 14.04 -10.60
N ASP A 287 1.35 13.20 -11.37
CA ASP A 287 2.66 13.48 -11.94
C ASP A 287 2.50 14.24 -13.25
N HIS A 288 3.29 15.30 -13.42
CA HIS A 288 3.28 16.10 -14.64
C HIS A 288 4.38 15.70 -15.61
N ARG A 289 5.23 14.75 -15.24
CA ARG A 289 6.28 14.23 -16.10
C ARG A 289 5.68 13.33 -17.17
N SER A 290 6.26 13.34 -18.37
CA SER A 290 5.89 12.42 -19.43
C SER A 290 6.36 10.99 -19.11
N GLN A 291 5.82 10.02 -19.82
CA GLN A 291 6.28 8.63 -19.72
C GLN A 291 7.78 8.52 -20.10
N GLU A 292 8.22 9.32 -21.05
CA GLU A 292 9.61 9.38 -21.48
C GLU A 292 10.53 9.94 -20.36
N ASP A 293 10.12 11.02 -19.71
CA ASP A 293 10.87 11.59 -18.57
C ASP A 293 11.02 10.60 -17.43
N LEU A 294 10.01 9.76 -17.18
CA LEU A 294 10.03 8.73 -16.13
C LEU A 294 10.92 7.55 -16.48
N ARG A 295 11.06 7.22 -17.76
CA ARG A 295 11.89 6.12 -18.27
C ARG A 295 13.35 6.53 -18.53
N MET A 296 13.68 7.81 -18.39
CA MET A 296 15.04 8.31 -18.67
C MET A 296 16.07 7.83 -17.65
N THR A 297 16.60 6.64 -17.91
CA THR A 297 17.90 6.23 -17.44
C THR A 297 18.92 6.42 -18.58
N ASP A 298 19.80 7.41 -18.46
CA ASP A 298 21.06 7.60 -19.21
C ASP A 298 21.06 7.59 -20.76
N THR A 299 19.95 7.63 -21.46
CA THR A 299 19.94 7.81 -22.90
C THR A 299 19.88 9.29 -23.26
N LYS A 300 21.00 9.77 -23.80
CA LYS A 300 21.10 11.10 -24.42
C LYS A 300 19.91 11.31 -25.38
N LEU A 301 19.15 12.36 -25.15
CA LEU A 301 18.12 12.87 -26.06
C LEU A 301 18.63 12.83 -27.50
N ASN A 302 18.00 12.02 -28.32
CA ASN A 302 18.02 12.22 -29.76
C ASN A 302 17.09 13.41 -30.05
N ASP A 303 17.64 14.53 -30.48
CA ASP A 303 17.04 15.85 -30.68
C ASP A 303 15.89 15.90 -31.72
N GLN A 304 15.19 14.82 -32.03
CA GLN A 304 14.19 14.77 -33.10
C GLN A 304 12.91 13.99 -32.78
N ALA A 305 12.64 13.59 -31.55
CA ALA A 305 11.33 13.06 -31.21
C ALA A 305 10.37 14.22 -30.96
N GLU A 306 9.27 14.32 -31.70
CA GLU A 306 8.15 15.20 -31.36
C GLU A 306 7.68 14.83 -29.96
N MET A 307 7.98 15.69 -28.98
CA MET A 307 7.60 15.50 -27.58
C MET A 307 6.08 15.48 -27.50
N THR A 308 5.51 14.32 -27.34
CA THR A 308 4.11 14.20 -26.94
C THR A 308 4.04 14.55 -25.45
N GLU A 309 3.66 15.79 -25.15
CA GLU A 309 3.53 16.36 -23.79
C GLU A 309 2.43 15.71 -22.94
N LYS A 310 2.10 14.45 -23.16
CA LYS A 310 1.03 13.81 -22.40
C LYS A 310 1.57 13.27 -21.08
N SER A 311 1.03 13.78 -19.97
CA SER A 311 1.29 13.23 -18.64
C SER A 311 0.86 11.77 -18.56
N ILE A 312 1.56 11.01 -17.71
CA ILE A 312 1.25 9.60 -17.47
C ILE A 312 -0.10 9.48 -16.76
N ASP A 313 -0.95 8.59 -17.23
CA ASP A 313 -2.23 8.27 -16.61
C ASP A 313 -2.13 6.91 -15.92
N CYS A 314 -2.18 6.93 -14.58
CA CYS A 314 -2.02 5.74 -13.78
C CYS A 314 -3.04 5.72 -12.64
N GLU A 315 -3.53 4.53 -12.36
CA GLU A 315 -4.41 4.26 -11.23
C GLU A 315 -3.76 3.29 -10.25
N HIS A 316 -4.11 3.46 -8.99
CA HIS A 316 -3.71 2.58 -7.90
C HIS A 316 -4.93 2.18 -7.09
N PHE A 317 -4.96 0.93 -6.70
CA PHE A 317 -5.94 0.38 -5.79
C PHE A 317 -5.24 -0.55 -4.80
N ALA A 318 -5.48 -0.37 -3.51
CA ALA A 318 -5.00 -1.31 -2.50
C ALA A 318 -6.04 -1.55 -1.41
N GLU A 319 -6.00 -2.75 -0.83
CA GLU A 319 -6.71 -3.09 0.39
C GLU A 319 -5.70 -3.51 1.46
N TYR A 320 -5.70 -2.78 2.56
CA TYR A 320 -4.92 -3.08 3.75
C TYR A 320 -5.83 -3.77 4.76
N ILE A 321 -5.41 -4.92 5.24
CA ILE A 321 -6.14 -5.75 6.20
C ILE A 321 -5.31 -5.85 7.48
N PHE A 322 -5.91 -5.44 8.58
CA PHE A 322 -5.30 -5.45 9.91
C PHE A 322 -6.06 -6.36 10.87
N ASN A 323 -5.37 -6.86 11.88
CA ASN A 323 -6.02 -7.50 12.99
C ASN A 323 -6.75 -6.45 13.83
N ARG A 324 -8.03 -6.67 14.16
CA ARG A 324 -8.87 -5.72 14.89
C ARG A 324 -8.37 -5.44 16.30
N GLU A 325 -7.89 -6.46 16.99
CA GLU A 325 -7.50 -6.37 18.40
C GLU A 325 -6.30 -5.42 18.61
N ASN A 326 -5.31 -5.51 17.73
CA ASN A 326 -4.03 -4.83 17.94
C ASN A 326 -3.54 -4.00 16.74
N TRP A 327 -4.30 -3.97 15.64
CA TRP A 327 -3.95 -3.28 14.40
C TRP A 327 -2.65 -3.77 13.75
N SER A 328 -2.21 -4.99 14.06
CA SER A 328 -1.08 -5.57 13.33
C SER A 328 -1.46 -5.81 11.88
N LEU A 329 -0.53 -5.53 10.98
CA LEU A 329 -0.72 -5.80 9.57
C LEU A 329 -0.85 -7.31 9.34
N TYR A 330 -1.94 -7.70 8.69
CA TYR A 330 -2.17 -9.07 8.26
C TYR A 330 -1.89 -9.24 6.77
N LYS A 331 -2.46 -8.37 5.92
CA LYS A 331 -2.35 -8.51 4.48
C LYS A 331 -2.45 -7.16 3.77
N ILE A 332 -1.76 -7.02 2.64
CA ILE A 332 -1.94 -5.93 1.68
C ILE A 332 -2.11 -6.57 0.30
N GLU A 333 -3.18 -6.22 -0.38
CA GLU A 333 -3.39 -6.52 -1.80
C GLU A 333 -3.41 -5.20 -2.56
N ALA A 334 -2.54 -5.05 -3.53
CA ALA A 334 -2.45 -3.81 -4.28
C ALA A 334 -2.32 -4.07 -5.77
N ARG A 335 -2.83 -3.12 -6.55
CA ARG A 335 -2.75 -3.08 -8.00
C ARG A 335 -2.38 -1.69 -8.45
N PHE A 336 -1.46 -1.62 -9.39
CA PHE A 336 -1.08 -0.43 -10.14
C PHE A 336 -1.37 -0.66 -11.61
N GLU A 337 -1.98 0.32 -12.27
CA GLU A 337 -2.27 0.28 -13.71
C GLU A 337 -1.79 1.58 -14.35
N CYS A 338 -1.09 1.48 -15.46
CA CYS A 338 -0.66 2.61 -16.28
C CYS A 338 -1.20 2.47 -17.70
N PHE A 339 -1.92 3.47 -18.13
CA PHE A 339 -2.54 3.49 -19.44
C PHE A 339 -1.60 4.17 -20.43
N GLY A 340 -0.81 3.34 -21.15
CA GLY A 340 0.07 3.81 -22.22
C GLY A 340 -0.67 3.99 -23.55
N TYR A 341 0.06 4.43 -24.57
CA TYR A 341 -0.51 4.60 -25.91
C TYR A 341 -0.81 3.28 -26.62
N GLU A 342 0.02 2.27 -26.38
CA GLU A 342 -0.05 0.99 -27.06
C GLU A 342 -0.48 -0.14 -26.16
N ASN A 343 -0.07 -0.10 -24.87
CA ASN A 343 -0.31 -1.17 -23.91
C ASN A 343 -0.71 -0.61 -22.57
N THR A 344 -1.46 -1.40 -21.80
CA THR A 344 -1.68 -1.19 -20.37
C THR A 344 -0.64 -1.98 -19.59
N GLU A 345 0.17 -1.30 -18.80
CA GLU A 345 1.10 -1.93 -17.88
C GLU A 345 0.43 -2.07 -16.51
N ARG A 346 0.43 -3.28 -15.93
CA ARG A 346 -0.15 -3.55 -14.62
C ARG A 346 0.83 -4.29 -13.75
N GLU A 347 0.79 -3.98 -12.47
CA GLU A 347 1.52 -4.68 -11.43
C GLU A 347 0.58 -4.99 -10.25
N ASP A 348 0.46 -6.27 -9.91
CA ASP A 348 -0.24 -6.73 -8.72
C ASP A 348 0.80 -7.06 -7.64
N PHE A 349 0.58 -6.56 -6.43
CA PHE A 349 1.44 -6.78 -5.27
C PHE A 349 0.63 -7.38 -4.12
N LEU A 350 1.13 -8.46 -3.55
CA LEU A 350 0.58 -9.11 -2.38
C LEU A 350 1.65 -9.19 -1.29
N LEU A 351 1.31 -8.73 -0.10
CA LEU A 351 2.07 -8.94 1.12
C LEU A 351 1.15 -9.60 2.14
N GLU A 352 1.51 -10.77 2.65
CA GLU A 352 0.70 -11.50 3.62
C GLU A 352 1.59 -12.03 4.75
N ARG A 353 1.18 -11.78 5.99
CA ARG A 353 1.87 -12.30 7.19
C ARG A 353 1.59 -13.79 7.34
N ILE A 354 2.65 -14.60 7.54
CA ILE A 354 2.60 -16.06 7.63
C ILE A 354 3.15 -16.58 8.97
#